data_b8bf5324a101477711f4eb005b2d75d2
#
_entry.id   b8bf5324a101477711f4eb005b2d75d2
#
_cell.length_a   1.000
_cell.length_b   1.000
_cell.length_c   1.000
_cell.angle_alpha   90.00
_cell.angle_beta   90.00
_cell.angle_gamma   90.00
#
_symmetry.space_group_name_H-M   'P 1'
#
loop_
_entity.id
_entity.type
_entity.pdbx_description
1 polymer ?
#
loop_
_entity_poly.entity_id
_entity_poly.type
_entity_poly.pdbx_seq_one_letter_code
_entity_poly.pdbx_strand_id
1 'polypeptide(L)'
;MFVDVSFFEVEEGLHHIFERDFAPIVIRAREADGCLSSELVKLDEENRYAWLERWTDREAHNGFNVVLFSQLLPSLPDIFRYAVRLEDRDAEGQVVI
;
A
#
# COMPACT_ATOMS: atom_id res chain seq x y z
N MET A 1 13.21 -3.76 -12.76
CA MET A 1 12.57 -3.59 -11.45
C MET A 1 11.42 -2.60 -11.58
N PHE A 2 10.25 -3.01 -11.17
CA PHE A 2 9.04 -2.20 -11.19
C PHE A 2 8.79 -1.59 -9.80
N VAL A 3 8.37 -0.34 -9.76
CA VAL A 3 8.09 0.39 -8.51
C VAL A 3 6.66 0.93 -8.55
N ASP A 4 5.94 0.75 -7.45
CA ASP A 4 4.61 1.34 -7.24
C ASP A 4 4.61 2.16 -5.95
N VAL A 5 4.06 3.35 -6.01
CA VAL A 5 3.92 4.24 -4.87
C VAL A 5 2.45 4.65 -4.75
N SER A 6 1.81 4.23 -3.67
CA SER A 6 0.42 4.58 -3.37
C SER A 6 0.39 5.58 -2.21
N PHE A 7 -0.45 6.60 -2.31
CA PHE A 7 -0.58 7.61 -1.27
C PHE A 7 -1.91 7.48 -0.54
N PHE A 8 -1.87 7.75 0.76
CA PHE A 8 -3.05 7.71 1.63
C PHE A 8 -3.13 8.97 2.45
N GLU A 9 -4.34 9.50 2.61
CA GLU A 9 -4.65 10.50 3.61
C GLU A 9 -5.49 9.81 4.69
N VAL A 10 -5.06 9.97 5.95
CA VAL A 10 -5.72 9.37 7.10
C VAL A 10 -6.35 10.47 7.94
N GLU A 11 -7.57 10.26 8.38
CA GLU A 11 -8.26 11.20 9.25
C GLU A 11 -7.49 11.41 10.55
N GLU A 12 -7.41 12.67 10.99
CA GLU A 12 -6.69 13.03 12.21
C GLU A 12 -7.19 12.23 13.41
N GLY A 13 -6.24 11.71 14.20
CA GLY A 13 -6.55 10.90 15.36
C GLY A 13 -6.74 9.41 15.08
N LEU A 14 -6.74 8.98 13.80
CA LEU A 14 -6.95 7.58 13.42
C LEU A 14 -5.70 6.89 12.88
N HIS A 15 -4.52 7.50 13.07
CA HIS A 15 -3.25 6.97 12.57
C HIS A 15 -2.94 5.55 13.08
N HIS A 16 -3.11 5.32 14.38
CA HIS A 16 -2.80 4.02 14.96
C HIS A 16 -3.77 2.92 14.50
N ILE A 17 -5.02 3.29 14.18
CA ILE A 17 -6.00 2.36 13.62
C ILE A 17 -5.59 1.97 12.20
N PHE A 18 -5.20 2.97 11.40
CA PHE A 18 -4.72 2.72 10.04
C PHE A 18 -3.47 1.83 10.05
N GLU A 19 -2.49 2.16 10.85
CA GLU A 19 -1.25 1.39 10.94
C GLU A 19 -1.52 -0.03 11.41
N ARG A 20 -2.37 -0.22 12.42
CA ARG A 20 -2.74 -1.53 12.93
C ARG A 20 -3.41 -2.40 11.85
N ASP A 21 -4.34 -1.82 11.10
CA ASP A 21 -5.17 -2.59 10.16
C ASP A 21 -4.49 -2.75 8.79
N PHE A 22 -3.66 -1.80 8.38
CA PHE A 22 -3.01 -1.85 7.07
C PHE A 22 -1.62 -2.49 7.10
N ALA A 23 -0.89 -2.43 8.21
CA ALA A 23 0.43 -3.04 8.32
C ALA A 23 0.45 -4.53 7.92
N PRO A 24 -0.55 -5.35 8.31
CA PRO A 24 -0.57 -6.75 7.87
C PRO A 24 -0.61 -6.93 6.35
N ILE A 25 -1.28 -6.01 5.63
CA ILE A 25 -1.34 -6.04 4.16
C ILE A 25 0.03 -5.70 3.57
N VAL A 26 0.69 -4.68 4.09
CA VAL A 26 2.04 -4.30 3.66
C VAL A 26 3.03 -5.44 3.86
N ILE A 27 2.95 -6.11 5.01
CA ILE A 27 3.78 -7.28 5.33
C ILE A 27 3.42 -8.46 4.44
N ARG A 28 2.14 -8.69 4.19
CA ARG A 28 1.68 -9.78 3.30
C ARG A 28 2.24 -9.64 1.88
N ALA A 29 2.37 -8.40 1.39
CA ALA A 29 2.96 -8.15 0.08
C ALA A 29 4.41 -8.66 0.00
N ARG A 30 5.16 -8.58 1.10
CA ARG A 30 6.55 -9.05 1.15
C ARG A 30 6.69 -10.54 0.87
N GLU A 31 5.63 -11.31 1.12
CA GLU A 31 5.62 -12.76 0.91
C GLU A 31 5.19 -13.16 -0.49
N ALA A 32 4.74 -12.21 -1.30
CA ALA A 32 4.28 -12.48 -2.66
C ALA A 32 5.46 -12.73 -3.60
N ASP A 33 5.25 -13.62 -4.57
CA ASP A 33 6.26 -13.92 -5.58
C ASP A 33 6.65 -12.66 -6.34
N GLY A 34 7.95 -12.41 -6.42
CA GLY A 34 8.50 -11.27 -7.13
C GLY A 34 8.50 -9.96 -6.35
N CYS A 35 8.01 -9.93 -5.11
CA CYS A 35 8.12 -8.75 -4.26
C CYS A 35 9.55 -8.62 -3.74
N LEU A 36 10.18 -7.49 -4.00
CA LEU A 36 11.54 -7.18 -3.54
C LEU A 36 11.52 -6.38 -2.23
N SER A 37 10.55 -5.49 -2.08
CA SER A 37 10.33 -4.75 -0.84
C SER A 37 8.91 -4.18 -0.79
N SER A 38 8.41 -4.00 0.42
CA SER A 38 7.12 -3.39 0.68
C SER A 38 7.22 -2.65 2.01
N GLU A 39 6.99 -1.34 1.98
CA GLU A 39 7.16 -0.48 3.14
C GLU A 39 6.05 0.57 3.20
N LEU A 40 5.51 0.76 4.40
CA LEU A 40 4.59 1.85 4.68
C LEU A 40 5.37 2.96 5.37
N VAL A 41 5.36 4.14 4.77
CA VAL A 41 6.09 5.31 5.26
C VAL A 41 5.10 6.36 5.73
N LYS A 42 5.27 6.82 6.98
CA LYS A 42 4.56 7.99 7.46
C LYS A 42 5.32 9.22 6.98
N LEU A 43 4.68 10.01 6.14
CA LEU A 43 5.31 11.19 5.56
C LEU A 43 5.41 12.33 6.58
N ASP A 44 6.32 13.28 6.32
CA ASP A 44 6.43 14.48 7.15
C ASP A 44 5.19 15.37 7.04
N GLU A 45 4.49 15.29 5.90
CA GLU A 45 3.18 15.93 5.75
C GLU A 45 2.17 15.32 6.71
N GLU A 46 1.41 16.18 7.37
CA GLU A 46 0.42 15.77 8.35
C GLU A 46 -0.65 14.85 7.72
N ASN A 47 -0.99 13.77 8.43
CA ASN A 47 -2.04 12.82 8.05
C ASN A 47 -1.78 12.04 6.77
N ARG A 48 -0.53 11.96 6.28
CA ARG A 48 -0.22 11.32 5.02
C ARG A 48 0.76 10.16 5.16
N TYR A 49 0.51 9.13 4.34
CA TYR A 49 1.34 7.95 4.21
C TYR A 49 1.63 7.64 2.75
N ALA A 50 2.73 6.94 2.53
CA ALA A 50 3.05 6.35 1.24
C ALA A 50 3.33 4.85 1.42
N TRP A 51 2.80 4.04 0.52
CA TRP A 51 3.14 2.62 0.43
C TRP A 51 4.07 2.44 -0.75
N LEU A 52 5.32 2.06 -0.47
CA LEU A 52 6.38 1.88 -1.44
C LEU A 52 6.55 0.39 -1.71
N GLU A 53 6.40 -0.02 -2.96
CA GLU A 53 6.54 -1.40 -3.37
C GLU A 53 7.57 -1.51 -4.48
N ARG A 54 8.44 -2.50 -4.38
CA ARG A 54 9.40 -2.86 -5.43
C ARG A 54 9.17 -4.31 -5.82
N TRP A 55 9.08 -4.55 -7.13
CA TRP A 55 8.77 -5.85 -7.70
C TRP A 55 9.79 -6.20 -8.78
N THR A 56 10.00 -7.49 -9.03
CA THR A 56 10.88 -7.94 -10.12
C THR A 56 10.41 -7.40 -11.46
N ASP A 57 9.09 -7.36 -11.67
CA ASP A 57 8.46 -6.83 -12.87
C ASP A 57 7.00 -6.42 -12.59
N ARG A 58 6.36 -5.80 -13.58
CA ARG A 58 4.98 -5.36 -13.49
C ARG A 58 4.01 -6.53 -13.33
N GLU A 59 4.29 -7.66 -13.96
CA GLU A 59 3.44 -8.84 -13.91
C GLU A 59 3.32 -9.40 -12.49
N ALA A 60 4.42 -9.46 -11.76
CA ALA A 60 4.42 -9.87 -10.35
C ALA A 60 3.55 -8.94 -9.49
N HIS A 61 3.70 -7.63 -9.68
CA HIS A 61 2.86 -6.63 -9.01
C HIS A 61 1.38 -6.83 -9.33
N ASN A 62 1.04 -7.00 -10.59
CA ASN A 62 -0.35 -7.19 -11.02
C ASN A 62 -0.95 -8.47 -10.43
N GLY A 63 -0.15 -9.54 -10.31
CA GLY A 63 -0.57 -10.79 -9.68
C GLY A 63 -0.94 -10.59 -8.21
N PHE A 64 -0.14 -9.84 -7.46
CA PHE A 64 -0.46 -9.50 -6.08
C PHE A 64 -1.71 -8.62 -5.99
N ASN A 65 -1.88 -7.67 -6.90
CA ASN A 65 -3.05 -6.79 -6.91
C ASN A 65 -4.37 -7.55 -7.02
N VAL A 66 -4.40 -8.67 -7.73
CA VAL A 66 -5.59 -9.54 -7.78
C VAL A 66 -5.97 -9.99 -6.36
N VAL A 67 -5.01 -10.43 -5.56
CA VAL A 67 -5.23 -10.85 -4.17
C VAL A 67 -5.59 -9.65 -3.30
N LEU A 68 -4.89 -8.53 -3.47
CA LEU A 68 -5.11 -7.30 -2.70
C LEU A 68 -6.57 -6.83 -2.84
N PHE A 69 -7.06 -6.69 -4.05
CA PHE A 69 -8.39 -6.15 -4.30
C PHE A 69 -9.52 -7.17 -4.10
N SER A 70 -9.27 -8.46 -4.29
CA SER A 70 -10.31 -9.49 -4.15
C SER A 70 -10.43 -10.05 -2.73
N GLN A 71 -9.36 -10.03 -1.94
CA GLN A 71 -9.32 -10.69 -0.63
C GLN A 71 -8.88 -9.79 0.51
N LEU A 72 -7.77 -9.05 0.34
CA LEU A 72 -7.15 -8.34 1.46
C LEU A 72 -7.88 -7.05 1.82
N LEU A 73 -8.14 -6.18 0.87
CA LEU A 73 -8.86 -4.93 1.12
C LEU A 73 -10.31 -5.17 1.59
N PRO A 74 -11.07 -6.11 0.99
CA PRO A 74 -12.43 -6.40 1.47
C PRO A 74 -12.48 -6.94 2.91
N SER A 75 -11.39 -7.50 3.43
CA SER A 75 -11.32 -8.02 4.80
C SER A 75 -11.11 -6.94 5.86
N LEU A 76 -10.77 -5.71 5.43
CA LEU A 76 -10.54 -4.61 6.37
C LEU A 76 -11.84 -4.17 7.05
N PRO A 77 -11.75 -3.70 8.33
CA PRO A 77 -12.92 -3.16 9.03
C PRO A 77 -13.55 -1.98 8.29
N ASP A 78 -14.86 -1.79 8.45
CA ASP A 78 -15.59 -0.69 7.81
C ASP A 78 -15.04 0.69 8.16
N ILE A 79 -14.56 0.86 9.39
CA ILE A 79 -13.95 2.13 9.82
C ILE A 79 -12.79 2.54 8.92
N PHE A 80 -12.07 1.58 8.35
CA PHE A 80 -10.97 1.87 7.44
C PHE A 80 -11.45 2.68 6.23
N ARG A 81 -12.63 2.39 5.71
CA ARG A 81 -13.19 3.07 4.53
C ARG A 81 -13.53 4.54 4.81
N TYR A 82 -13.84 4.87 6.05
CA TYR A 82 -14.15 6.25 6.46
C TYR A 82 -12.91 7.02 6.90
N ALA A 83 -11.91 6.30 7.41
CA ALA A 83 -10.71 6.88 8.00
C ALA A 83 -9.60 7.15 6.99
N VAL A 84 -9.63 6.46 5.85
CA VAL A 84 -8.54 6.48 4.88
C VAL A 84 -9.07 6.89 3.51
N ARG A 85 -8.39 7.85 2.91
CA ARG A 85 -8.64 8.27 1.55
C ARG A 85 -7.44 7.87 0.68
N LEU A 86 -7.69 7.07 -0.35
CA LEU A 86 -6.71 6.87 -1.41
C LEU A 86 -6.66 8.15 -2.23
N GLU A 87 -5.47 8.67 -2.42
CA GLU A 87 -5.30 9.78 -3.35
C GLU A 87 -5.49 9.25 -4.79
N ASP A 88 -6.06 10.10 -5.65
CA ASP A 88 -6.32 9.76 -7.06
C ASP A 88 -5.03 9.57 -7.87
N ARG A 89 -3.88 9.47 -7.20
CA ARG A 89 -2.58 9.47 -7.85
C ARG A 89 -1.65 8.43 -7.26
N ASP A 90 -1.63 7.27 -7.91
CA ASP A 90 -0.54 6.32 -7.74
C ASP A 90 0.55 6.64 -8.76
N ALA A 91 1.80 6.46 -8.35
CA ALA A 91 2.94 6.58 -9.25
C ALA A 91 3.52 5.20 -9.49
N GLU A 92 3.61 4.80 -10.76
CA GLU A 92 4.20 3.53 -11.18
C GLU A 92 5.31 3.78 -12.18
N GLY A 93 6.34 2.96 -12.15
CA GLY A 93 7.43 3.11 -13.10
C GLY A 93 8.48 2.02 -13.02
N GLN A 94 9.48 2.15 -13.88
CA GLN A 94 10.64 1.25 -13.94
C GLN A 94 11.87 1.94 -13.38
N VAL A 95 12.66 1.22 -12.63
CA VAL A 95 13.96 1.70 -12.18
C VAL A 95 14.88 1.78 -13.41
N VAL A 96 15.50 2.93 -13.63
CA VAL A 96 16.43 3.14 -14.76
C VAL A 96 17.90 3.13 -14.33
N ILE A 97 18.16 3.36 -13.06
CA ILE A 97 19.52 3.34 -12.51
C ILE A 97 19.55 2.69 -11.14
#